data_288ea4c7b8a63baa530d5774e721a025
#
_entry.id   288ea4c7b8a63baa530d5774e721a025
#
_cell.length_a   1.000
_cell.length_b   1.000
_cell.length_c   1.000
_cell.angle_alpha   90.00
_cell.angle_beta   90.00
_cell.angle_gamma   90.00
#
_symmetry.space_group_name_H-M   'P 1'
#
loop_
_entity.id
_entity.type
_entity.pdbx_description
1 polymer ?
#
loop_
_entity_poly.entity_id
_entity_poly.type
_entity_poly.pdbx_seq_one_letter_code
_entity_poly.pdbx_strand_id
1 'polypeptide(L)'
;MLPFLNLGPLALPTAPLVYLLGVWLSLFAVDRAARRLGLDAERHYALATTAAVAGFLGARLTFVLLHWSSYDDNLLGIVWPLTTGYNAFGGALIGAAAAFFYGRWRRLALWPTLDALAPGLLVFLIAVSLADFLGGAGYGSLTSMPWGVTTFGVRRHAVQLYEALVGVAALGAWWVATLSPDLTGLGRPVRSYRAGRPFLWAVAVYAGGRLLVDAYRENAALVSGFHVTQIVALGVLLALLALLAWRGGAVQAGA
;
A
#
# COMPACT_ATOMS: atom_id res chain seq x y z
N MET A 1 6.18 15.37 15.39
CA MET A 1 4.85 15.30 14.79
C MET A 1 4.44 16.69 14.36
N LEU A 2 3.88 16.85 13.20
CA LEU A 2 3.42 18.10 12.59
C LEU A 2 1.97 17.90 12.14
N PRO A 3 1.00 17.89 13.07
CA PRO A 3 -0.39 17.58 12.72
C PRO A 3 -1.03 18.68 11.84
N PHE A 4 -0.53 19.91 11.94
CA PHE A 4 -1.01 21.04 11.12
C PHE A 4 0.16 21.80 10.51
N LEU A 5 -0.02 22.24 9.27
CA LEU A 5 0.84 23.18 8.58
C LEU A 5 0.20 24.57 8.67
N ASN A 6 0.84 25.49 9.40
CA ASN A 6 0.33 26.84 9.58
C ASN A 6 0.88 27.74 8.47
N LEU A 7 0.00 28.19 7.58
CA LEU A 7 0.30 29.15 6.51
C LEU A 7 -0.43 30.47 6.81
N GLY A 8 0.16 31.28 7.69
CA GLY A 8 -0.49 32.49 8.20
C GLY A 8 -1.76 32.14 9.00
N PRO A 9 -2.94 32.67 8.61
CA PRO A 9 -4.21 32.38 9.31
C PRO A 9 -4.80 30.98 8.98
N LEU A 10 -4.21 30.27 8.01
CA LEU A 10 -4.70 28.98 7.55
C LEU A 10 -3.93 27.84 8.21
N ALA A 11 -4.65 26.98 8.96
CA ALA A 11 -4.12 25.75 9.52
C ALA A 11 -4.61 24.54 8.71
N LEU A 12 -3.71 23.96 7.90
CA LEU A 12 -4.03 22.79 7.08
C LEU A 12 -3.58 21.52 7.79
N PRO A 13 -4.45 20.50 7.93
CA PRO A 13 -4.04 19.21 8.48
C PRO A 13 -3.03 18.54 7.54
N THR A 14 -1.89 18.11 8.08
CA THR A 14 -0.76 17.58 7.29
C THR A 14 -1.06 16.23 6.67
N ALA A 15 -1.75 15.34 7.40
CA ALA A 15 -2.01 13.98 6.93
C ALA A 15 -2.79 13.92 5.60
N PRO A 16 -3.90 14.65 5.39
CA PRO A 16 -4.59 14.71 4.09
C PRO A 16 -3.71 15.19 2.93
N LEU A 17 -2.82 16.14 3.17
CA LEU A 17 -1.89 16.63 2.14
C LEU A 17 -0.91 15.53 1.72
N VAL A 18 -0.40 14.76 2.71
CA VAL A 18 0.49 13.63 2.44
C VAL A 18 -0.24 12.50 1.71
N TYR A 19 -1.51 12.24 2.04
CA TYR A 19 -2.33 11.27 1.29
C TYR A 19 -2.51 11.70 -0.17
N LEU A 20 -2.85 12.97 -0.44
CA LEU A 20 -3.00 13.47 -1.81
C LEU A 20 -1.69 13.36 -2.60
N LEU A 21 -0.57 13.77 -2.00
CA LEU A 21 0.75 13.61 -2.60
C LEU A 21 1.07 12.13 -2.85
N GLY A 22 0.72 11.26 -1.89
CA GLY A 22 0.89 9.82 -1.98
C GLY A 22 0.11 9.20 -3.14
N VAL A 23 -1.14 9.60 -3.33
CA VAL A 23 -1.95 9.16 -4.49
C VAL A 23 -1.31 9.62 -5.80
N TRP A 24 -0.90 10.88 -5.90
CA TRP A 24 -0.25 11.40 -7.11
C TRP A 24 1.05 10.65 -7.44
N LEU A 25 1.94 10.48 -6.45
CA LEU A 25 3.18 9.72 -6.61
C LEU A 25 2.92 8.24 -6.92
N SER A 26 1.86 7.65 -6.36
CA SER A 26 1.43 6.29 -6.63
C SER A 26 1.05 6.10 -8.10
N LEU A 27 0.22 7.00 -8.65
CA LEU A 27 -0.16 6.98 -10.07
C LEU A 27 1.04 7.16 -10.98
N PHE A 28 1.95 8.07 -10.64
CA PHE A 28 3.21 8.25 -11.35
C PHE A 28 4.07 6.99 -11.32
N ALA A 29 4.15 6.30 -10.16
CA ALA A 29 4.91 5.07 -10.04
C ALA A 29 4.32 3.93 -10.88
N VAL A 30 2.99 3.83 -11.00
CA VAL A 30 2.32 2.86 -11.90
C VAL A 30 2.68 3.14 -13.37
N ASP A 31 2.59 4.40 -13.81
CA ASP A 31 2.98 4.78 -15.19
C ASP A 31 4.42 4.39 -15.48
N ARG A 32 5.35 4.74 -14.60
CA ARG A 32 6.78 4.40 -14.76
C ARG A 32 7.02 2.91 -14.74
N ALA A 33 6.33 2.15 -13.88
CA ALA A 33 6.44 0.70 -13.82
C ALA A 33 5.92 0.04 -15.10
N ALA A 34 4.75 0.46 -15.60
CA ALA A 34 4.18 -0.07 -16.84
C ALA A 34 5.12 0.17 -18.04
N ARG A 35 5.66 1.38 -18.20
CA ARG A 35 6.67 1.69 -19.24
C ARG A 35 7.92 0.83 -19.10
N ARG A 36 8.45 0.67 -17.88
CA ARG A 36 9.63 -0.15 -17.62
C ARG A 36 9.42 -1.61 -18.02
N LEU A 37 8.21 -2.14 -17.77
CA LEU A 37 7.83 -3.53 -18.08
C LEU A 37 7.40 -3.72 -19.55
N GLY A 38 7.40 -2.66 -20.36
CA GLY A 38 6.96 -2.70 -21.76
C GLY A 38 5.44 -2.91 -21.90
N LEU A 39 4.66 -2.49 -20.91
CA LEU A 39 3.20 -2.57 -20.88
C LEU A 39 2.57 -1.26 -21.36
N ASP A 40 1.30 -1.31 -21.71
CA ASP A 40 0.50 -0.13 -22.06
C ASP A 40 0.32 0.77 -20.82
N ALA A 41 1.13 1.81 -20.73
CA ALA A 41 1.16 2.70 -19.56
C ALA A 41 -0.15 3.46 -19.39
N GLU A 42 -0.81 3.86 -20.48
CA GLU A 42 -2.08 4.59 -20.43
C GLU A 42 -3.19 3.74 -19.82
N ARG A 43 -3.31 2.47 -20.25
CA ARG A 43 -4.31 1.54 -19.69
C ARG A 43 -4.07 1.24 -18.22
N HIS A 44 -2.81 1.05 -17.81
CA HIS A 44 -2.47 0.77 -16.41
C HIS A 44 -2.65 2.00 -15.52
N TYR A 45 -2.32 3.19 -16.03
CA TYR A 45 -2.61 4.46 -15.36
C TYR A 45 -4.12 4.67 -15.16
N ALA A 46 -4.92 4.45 -16.22
CA ALA A 46 -6.37 4.56 -16.16
C ALA A 46 -6.98 3.54 -15.17
N LEU A 47 -6.46 2.29 -15.13
CA LEU A 47 -6.87 1.29 -14.15
C LEU A 47 -6.57 1.76 -12.72
N ALA A 48 -5.35 2.26 -12.46
CA ALA A 48 -4.95 2.74 -11.14
C ALA A 48 -5.78 3.96 -10.70
N THR A 49 -6.05 4.89 -11.61
CA THR A 49 -6.91 6.05 -11.37
C THR A 49 -8.34 5.62 -11.04
N THR A 50 -8.91 4.68 -11.81
CA THR A 50 -10.24 4.12 -11.56
C THR A 50 -10.31 3.47 -10.18
N ALA A 51 -9.29 2.67 -9.81
CA ALA A 51 -9.20 2.05 -8.51
C ALA A 51 -9.10 3.08 -7.38
N ALA A 52 -8.28 4.12 -7.55
CA ALA A 52 -8.10 5.17 -6.54
C ALA A 52 -9.39 5.96 -6.32
N VAL A 53 -10.08 6.38 -7.38
CA VAL A 53 -11.35 7.12 -7.30
C VAL A 53 -12.44 6.24 -6.69
N ALA A 54 -12.60 5.01 -7.18
CA ALA A 54 -13.59 4.07 -6.64
C ALA A 54 -13.30 3.74 -5.17
N GLY A 55 -12.02 3.56 -4.81
CA GLY A 55 -11.58 3.31 -3.44
C GLY A 55 -11.88 4.49 -2.51
N PHE A 56 -11.61 5.72 -2.95
CA PHE A 56 -11.92 6.92 -2.17
C PHE A 56 -13.43 7.07 -1.92
N LEU A 57 -14.24 6.97 -2.98
CA LEU A 57 -15.70 7.02 -2.86
C LEU A 57 -16.25 5.86 -2.04
N GLY A 58 -15.69 4.66 -2.23
CA GLY A 58 -16.04 3.47 -1.49
C GLY A 58 -15.72 3.56 0.00
N ALA A 59 -14.58 4.15 0.36
CA ALA A 59 -14.20 4.38 1.75
C ALA A 59 -15.21 5.31 2.46
N ARG A 60 -15.66 6.36 1.76
CA ARG A 60 -16.71 7.27 2.25
C ARG A 60 -18.04 6.57 2.38
N LEU A 61 -18.49 5.91 1.32
CA LEU A 61 -19.77 5.20 1.30
C LEU A 61 -19.84 4.15 2.41
N THR A 62 -18.81 3.33 2.57
CA THR A 62 -18.77 2.31 3.62
C THR A 62 -18.82 2.94 5.00
N PHE A 63 -18.11 4.05 5.23
CA PHE A 63 -18.16 4.75 6.51
C PHE A 63 -19.56 5.26 6.81
N VAL A 64 -20.21 5.93 5.84
CA VAL A 64 -21.59 6.45 5.99
C VAL A 64 -22.57 5.32 6.29
N LEU A 65 -22.47 4.18 5.57
CA LEU A 65 -23.37 3.04 5.78
C LEU A 65 -23.21 2.42 7.18
N LEU A 66 -21.97 2.36 7.70
CA LEU A 66 -21.70 1.84 9.03
C LEU A 66 -22.12 2.79 10.16
N HIS A 67 -22.29 4.08 9.87
CA HIS A 67 -22.63 5.13 10.83
C HIS A 67 -23.89 5.90 10.39
N TRP A 68 -24.84 5.19 9.79
CA TRP A 68 -26.02 5.80 9.17
C TRP A 68 -26.81 6.71 10.11
N SER A 69 -26.98 6.29 11.38
CA SER A 69 -27.67 7.07 12.39
C SER A 69 -27.06 8.46 12.70
N SER A 70 -25.81 8.70 12.26
CA SER A 70 -25.18 10.02 12.39
C SER A 70 -25.45 10.94 11.21
N TYR A 71 -26.16 10.45 10.17
CA TYR A 71 -26.40 11.15 8.91
C TYR A 71 -27.88 11.29 8.57
N ASP A 72 -28.80 10.62 9.27
CA ASP A 72 -30.25 10.67 9.02
C ASP A 72 -30.81 12.09 9.10
N ASP A 73 -30.32 12.94 10.01
CA ASP A 73 -30.71 14.34 10.16
C ASP A 73 -29.85 15.32 9.33
N ASN A 74 -28.74 14.86 8.70
CA ASN A 74 -27.83 15.71 7.95
C ASN A 74 -27.28 15.04 6.68
N LEU A 75 -28.12 14.92 5.66
CA LEU A 75 -27.75 14.30 4.38
C LEU A 75 -26.62 15.02 3.63
N LEU A 76 -26.44 16.33 3.83
CA LEU A 76 -25.30 17.07 3.25
C LEU A 76 -23.96 16.60 3.80
N GLY A 77 -23.93 16.12 5.03
CA GLY A 77 -22.76 15.52 5.65
C GLY A 77 -22.25 14.28 4.92
N ILE A 78 -23.10 13.57 4.18
CA ILE A 78 -22.71 12.38 3.39
C ILE A 78 -21.74 12.75 2.30
N VAL A 79 -22.00 13.84 1.58
CA VAL A 79 -21.24 14.27 0.40
C VAL A 79 -20.06 15.18 0.76
N TRP A 80 -20.10 15.81 1.95
CA TRP A 80 -19.07 16.78 2.33
C TRP A 80 -17.71 16.11 2.58
N PRO A 81 -16.69 16.37 1.74
CA PRO A 81 -15.43 15.61 1.78
C PRO A 81 -14.52 16.00 2.94
N LEU A 82 -14.75 17.14 3.58
CA LEU A 82 -13.90 17.68 4.66
C LEU A 82 -14.28 17.13 6.05
N THR A 83 -15.42 16.44 6.17
CA THR A 83 -15.76 15.77 7.42
C THR A 83 -14.94 14.49 7.59
N THR A 84 -14.43 14.28 8.79
CA THR A 84 -13.72 13.04 9.15
C THR A 84 -14.64 11.84 9.03
N GLY A 85 -14.13 10.74 8.50
CA GLY A 85 -14.88 9.49 8.42
C GLY A 85 -14.75 8.81 7.06
N TYR A 86 -13.71 7.98 6.97
CA TYR A 86 -13.45 7.09 5.84
C TYR A 86 -13.13 5.70 6.37
N ASN A 87 -13.72 4.67 5.78
CA ASN A 87 -13.40 3.29 6.11
C ASN A 87 -12.36 2.73 5.13
N ALA A 88 -11.12 2.61 5.58
CA ALA A 88 -10.00 2.16 4.74
C ALA A 88 -10.23 0.76 4.14
N PHE A 89 -10.83 -0.16 4.92
CA PHE A 89 -11.12 -1.52 4.47
C PHE A 89 -12.16 -1.54 3.35
N GLY A 90 -13.27 -0.81 3.52
CA GLY A 90 -14.30 -0.66 2.48
C GLY A 90 -13.74 -0.02 1.22
N GLY A 91 -12.91 1.02 1.37
CA GLY A 91 -12.22 1.65 0.24
C GLY A 91 -11.30 0.69 -0.49
N ALA A 92 -10.50 -0.10 0.23
CA ALA A 92 -9.61 -1.10 -0.36
C ALA A 92 -10.38 -2.18 -1.14
N LEU A 93 -11.49 -2.69 -0.60
CA LEU A 93 -12.33 -3.68 -1.27
C LEU A 93 -12.97 -3.13 -2.55
N ILE A 94 -13.57 -1.94 -2.48
CA ILE A 94 -14.25 -1.32 -3.63
C ILE A 94 -13.23 -0.91 -4.69
N GLY A 95 -12.08 -0.36 -4.30
CA GLY A 95 -10.99 -0.05 -5.21
C GLY A 95 -10.41 -1.28 -5.91
N ALA A 96 -10.20 -2.37 -5.17
CA ALA A 96 -9.74 -3.64 -5.73
C ALA A 96 -10.77 -4.26 -6.69
N ALA A 97 -12.06 -4.21 -6.35
CA ALA A 97 -13.13 -4.66 -7.23
C ALA A 97 -13.17 -3.83 -8.52
N ALA A 98 -13.08 -2.50 -8.41
CA ALA A 98 -13.04 -1.61 -9.58
C ALA A 98 -11.83 -1.90 -10.48
N ALA A 99 -10.65 -2.11 -9.89
CA ALA A 99 -9.45 -2.53 -10.62
C ALA A 99 -9.65 -3.86 -11.34
N PHE A 100 -10.23 -4.84 -10.66
CA PHE A 100 -10.51 -6.17 -11.23
C PHE A 100 -11.47 -6.08 -12.42
N PHE A 101 -12.61 -5.40 -12.25
CA PHE A 101 -13.60 -5.28 -13.33
C PHE A 101 -13.08 -4.44 -14.51
N TYR A 102 -12.37 -3.34 -14.24
CA TYR A 102 -11.72 -2.55 -15.28
C TYR A 102 -10.68 -3.38 -16.04
N GLY A 103 -9.82 -4.11 -15.35
CA GLY A 103 -8.81 -4.97 -15.94
C GLY A 103 -9.42 -6.08 -16.82
N ARG A 104 -10.52 -6.69 -16.36
CA ARG A 104 -11.29 -7.69 -17.14
C ARG A 104 -11.91 -7.06 -18.39
N TRP A 105 -12.53 -5.89 -18.25
CA TRP A 105 -13.13 -5.15 -19.37
C TRP A 105 -12.09 -4.79 -20.43
N ARG A 106 -10.93 -4.29 -19.98
CA ARG A 106 -9.82 -3.90 -20.87
C ARG A 106 -8.94 -5.08 -21.32
N ARG A 107 -9.28 -6.30 -20.90
CA ARG A 107 -8.55 -7.55 -21.22
C ARG A 107 -7.08 -7.50 -20.83
N LEU A 108 -6.76 -6.88 -19.70
CA LEU A 108 -5.40 -6.82 -19.17
C LEU A 108 -5.01 -8.17 -18.57
N ALA A 109 -3.79 -8.63 -18.89
CA ALA A 109 -3.26 -9.86 -18.31
C ALA A 109 -2.96 -9.65 -16.81
N LEU A 110 -3.46 -10.55 -15.95
CA LEU A 110 -3.43 -10.40 -14.49
C LEU A 110 -2.01 -10.16 -13.94
N TRP A 111 -1.08 -11.04 -14.23
CA TRP A 111 0.26 -10.99 -13.64
C TRP A 111 1.08 -9.76 -14.05
N PRO A 112 1.17 -9.40 -15.34
CA PRO A 112 1.80 -8.15 -15.74
C PRO A 112 1.14 -6.92 -15.13
N THR A 113 -0.20 -6.94 -15.00
CA THR A 113 -0.93 -5.83 -14.38
C THR A 113 -0.58 -5.70 -12.90
N LEU A 114 -0.53 -6.80 -12.14
CA LEU A 114 -0.09 -6.79 -10.74
C LEU A 114 1.35 -6.29 -10.59
N ASP A 115 2.24 -6.70 -11.51
CA ASP A 115 3.63 -6.20 -11.51
C ASP A 115 3.71 -4.69 -11.73
N ALA A 116 2.87 -4.13 -12.61
CA ALA A 116 2.81 -2.69 -12.87
C ALA A 116 2.17 -1.90 -11.71
N LEU A 117 1.19 -2.46 -11.03
CA LEU A 117 0.49 -1.81 -9.91
C LEU A 117 1.28 -1.84 -8.60
N ALA A 118 2.15 -2.83 -8.40
CA ALA A 118 2.86 -3.04 -7.13
C ALA A 118 3.64 -1.80 -6.65
N PRO A 119 4.44 -1.10 -7.47
CA PRO A 119 5.15 0.10 -7.02
C PRO A 119 4.21 1.23 -6.60
N GLY A 120 3.11 1.42 -7.33
CA GLY A 120 2.11 2.42 -6.96
C GLY A 120 1.48 2.13 -5.60
N LEU A 121 1.08 0.88 -5.36
CA LEU A 121 0.55 0.45 -4.07
C LEU A 121 1.56 0.67 -2.94
N LEU A 122 2.84 0.30 -3.14
CA LEU A 122 3.88 0.47 -2.13
C LEU A 122 4.16 1.94 -1.84
N VAL A 123 4.21 2.80 -2.86
CA VAL A 123 4.35 4.26 -2.70
C VAL A 123 3.18 4.83 -1.90
N PHE A 124 1.96 4.38 -2.17
CA PHE A 124 0.79 4.80 -1.39
C PHE A 124 0.89 4.35 0.07
N LEU A 125 1.28 3.09 0.34
CA LEU A 125 1.46 2.59 1.70
C LEU A 125 2.56 3.32 2.47
N ILE A 126 3.66 3.69 1.81
CA ILE A 126 4.70 4.56 2.39
C ILE A 126 4.10 5.93 2.76
N ALA A 127 3.32 6.53 1.86
CA ALA A 127 2.68 7.82 2.13
C ALA A 127 1.68 7.74 3.29
N VAL A 128 0.90 6.64 3.39
CA VAL A 128 0.01 6.38 4.54
C VAL A 128 0.81 6.34 5.84
N SER A 129 1.92 5.58 5.88
CA SER A 129 2.77 5.48 7.07
C SER A 129 3.37 6.83 7.47
N LEU A 130 3.78 7.66 6.49
CA LEU A 130 4.30 9.00 6.74
C LEU A 130 3.20 9.97 7.21
N ALA A 131 1.99 9.87 6.64
CA ALA A 131 0.84 10.66 7.07
C ALA A 131 0.45 10.34 8.52
N ASP A 132 0.42 9.05 8.88
CA ASP A 132 0.16 8.58 10.24
C ASP A 132 1.23 9.07 11.23
N PHE A 133 2.50 9.06 10.82
CA PHE A 133 3.59 9.59 11.63
C PHE A 133 3.45 11.09 11.89
N LEU A 134 3.13 11.87 10.87
CA LEU A 134 2.95 13.32 11.00
C LEU A 134 1.68 13.67 11.78
N GLY A 135 0.59 12.93 11.54
CA GLY A 135 -0.68 13.10 12.22
C GLY A 135 -0.73 12.54 13.65
N GLY A 136 0.25 11.72 14.05
CA GLY A 136 0.31 11.10 15.37
C GLY A 136 -0.56 9.86 15.53
N ALA A 137 -1.05 9.27 14.42
CA ALA A 137 -1.83 8.03 14.43
C ALA A 137 -0.91 6.79 14.43
N GLY A 138 -1.43 5.64 14.88
CA GLY A 138 -0.77 4.35 14.73
C GLY A 138 0.57 4.21 15.46
N TYR A 139 0.71 4.82 16.63
CA TYR A 139 1.95 4.83 17.41
C TYR A 139 2.35 3.44 17.95
N GLY A 140 3.65 3.30 18.25
CA GLY A 140 4.22 2.07 18.79
C GLY A 140 4.25 2.01 20.31
N SER A 141 4.66 0.85 20.81
CA SER A 141 4.87 0.59 22.24
C SER A 141 5.97 1.46 22.85
N LEU A 142 5.99 1.56 24.17
CA LEU A 142 7.00 2.29 24.92
C LEU A 142 8.40 1.73 24.65
N THR A 143 9.40 2.61 24.57
CA THR A 143 10.78 2.21 24.30
C THR A 143 11.78 3.08 25.01
N SER A 144 12.92 2.49 25.40
CA SER A 144 14.12 3.19 25.87
C SER A 144 15.16 3.40 24.76
N MET A 145 14.88 2.92 23.54
CA MET A 145 15.82 2.99 22.42
C MET A 145 16.15 4.44 22.03
N PRO A 146 17.41 4.74 21.62
CA PRO A 146 17.83 6.11 21.32
C PRO A 146 17.08 6.75 20.14
N TRP A 147 16.57 5.93 19.20
CA TRP A 147 15.77 6.38 18.06
C TRP A 147 14.25 6.40 18.32
N GLY A 148 13.82 6.16 19.56
CA GLY A 148 12.43 6.35 19.95
C GLY A 148 11.99 7.80 19.81
N VAL A 149 10.76 8.02 19.37
CA VAL A 149 10.16 9.33 19.18
C VAL A 149 9.23 9.65 20.34
N THR A 150 9.32 10.89 20.87
CA THR A 150 8.42 11.33 21.93
C THR A 150 7.04 11.64 21.36
N THR A 151 6.05 10.88 21.81
CA THR A 151 4.65 11.01 21.43
C THR A 151 3.80 11.00 22.70
N PHE A 152 2.91 11.99 22.86
CA PHE A 152 2.08 12.14 24.06
C PHE A 152 2.89 12.14 25.38
N GLY A 153 4.05 12.81 25.36
CA GLY A 153 4.91 12.96 26.55
C GLY A 153 5.78 11.76 26.91
N VAL A 154 5.68 10.63 26.18
CA VAL A 154 6.45 9.41 26.43
C VAL A 154 7.20 8.97 25.17
N ARG A 155 8.35 8.28 25.37
CA ARG A 155 9.14 7.77 24.25
C ARG A 155 8.57 6.45 23.74
N ARG A 156 8.32 6.38 22.43
CA ARG A 156 7.69 5.23 21.77
C ARG A 156 8.45 4.82 20.51
N HIS A 157 8.28 3.57 20.08
CA HIS A 157 8.75 3.12 18.78
C HIS A 157 8.04 3.90 17.66
N ALA A 158 8.82 4.41 16.69
CA ALA A 158 8.31 5.08 15.50
C ALA A 158 7.87 4.04 14.45
N VAL A 159 6.85 3.24 14.78
CA VAL A 159 6.40 2.08 13.97
C VAL A 159 6.05 2.52 12.55
N GLN A 160 5.48 3.69 12.38
CA GLN A 160 5.14 4.25 11.07
C GLN A 160 6.37 4.44 10.17
N LEU A 161 7.50 4.89 10.75
CA LEU A 161 8.76 5.02 10.01
C LEU A 161 9.34 3.64 9.66
N TYR A 162 9.19 2.66 10.54
CA TYR A 162 9.60 1.28 10.23
C TYR A 162 8.77 0.70 9.09
N GLU A 163 7.46 0.95 9.07
CA GLU A 163 6.58 0.57 7.97
C GLU A 163 6.94 1.24 6.65
N ALA A 164 7.28 2.53 6.69
CA ALA A 164 7.76 3.24 5.51
C ALA A 164 9.06 2.62 4.97
N LEU A 165 10.00 2.27 5.84
CA LEU A 165 11.24 1.56 5.47
C LEU A 165 10.97 0.18 4.87
N VAL A 166 10.02 -0.57 5.43
CA VAL A 166 9.56 -1.86 4.86
C VAL A 166 9.01 -1.64 3.45
N GLY A 167 8.21 -0.59 3.24
CA GLY A 167 7.70 -0.20 1.92
C GLY A 167 8.83 0.09 0.93
N VAL A 168 9.86 0.82 1.35
CA VAL A 168 11.06 1.11 0.54
C VAL A 168 11.83 -0.18 0.21
N ALA A 169 12.01 -1.07 1.19
CA ALA A 169 12.65 -2.37 0.97
C ALA A 169 11.86 -3.23 -0.04
N ALA A 170 10.54 -3.24 0.05
CA ALA A 170 9.66 -3.93 -0.89
C ALA A 170 9.74 -3.34 -2.32
N LEU A 171 9.85 -2.00 -2.45
CA LEU A 171 10.14 -1.35 -3.74
C LEU A 171 11.49 -1.78 -4.30
N GLY A 172 12.52 -1.88 -3.44
CA GLY A 172 13.84 -2.42 -3.82
C GLY A 172 13.74 -3.86 -4.32
N ALA A 173 12.98 -4.72 -3.63
CA ALA A 173 12.76 -6.10 -4.03
C ALA A 173 12.03 -6.20 -5.39
N TRP A 174 11.00 -5.35 -5.61
CA TRP A 174 10.34 -5.23 -6.90
C TRP A 174 11.34 -4.84 -8.00
N TRP A 175 12.15 -3.81 -7.73
CA TRP A 175 13.14 -3.31 -8.69
C TRP A 175 14.14 -4.40 -9.07
N VAL A 176 14.74 -5.08 -8.09
CA VAL A 176 15.68 -6.18 -8.31
C VAL A 176 15.04 -7.32 -9.09
N ALA A 177 13.79 -7.67 -8.78
CA ALA A 177 13.06 -8.73 -9.48
C ALA A 177 12.73 -8.38 -10.95
N THR A 178 12.77 -7.09 -11.33
CA THR A 178 12.63 -6.63 -12.74
C THR A 178 13.97 -6.62 -13.50
N LEU A 179 15.10 -6.75 -12.79
CA LEU A 179 16.40 -6.89 -13.43
C LEU A 179 16.48 -8.30 -14.02
N SER A 180 16.78 -8.43 -15.31
CA SER A 180 17.09 -9.74 -15.89
C SER A 180 18.38 -10.25 -15.26
N PRO A 181 18.46 -11.53 -14.88
CA PRO A 181 19.72 -12.14 -14.50
C PRO A 181 20.54 -12.51 -15.75
N ASP A 182 20.76 -11.56 -16.64
CA ASP A 182 21.69 -11.76 -17.75
C ASP A 182 23.08 -11.35 -17.28
N LEU A 183 23.74 -12.29 -16.55
CA LEU A 183 25.13 -12.17 -16.11
C LEU A 183 26.14 -12.13 -17.27
N THR A 184 25.67 -12.14 -18.52
CA THR A 184 26.53 -12.17 -19.71
C THR A 184 26.90 -10.79 -20.25
N GLY A 185 26.50 -9.69 -19.58
CA GLY A 185 26.97 -8.33 -19.91
C GLY A 185 26.59 -7.77 -21.29
N LEU A 186 25.77 -8.45 -22.05
CA LEU A 186 25.33 -8.03 -23.37
C LEU A 186 23.94 -7.39 -23.26
N GLY A 187 23.88 -6.09 -23.08
CA GLY A 187 22.71 -5.24 -22.92
C GLY A 187 21.49 -5.58 -23.78
N ARG A 188 20.84 -6.71 -23.49
CA ARG A 188 19.57 -7.08 -24.12
C ARG A 188 18.40 -6.40 -23.38
N PRO A 189 17.42 -5.84 -24.09
CA PRO A 189 16.27 -5.22 -23.49
C PRO A 189 15.48 -6.22 -22.65
N VAL A 190 14.84 -5.73 -21.58
CA VAL A 190 14.06 -6.41 -20.51
C VAL A 190 12.93 -7.34 -21.05
N ARG A 191 13.14 -8.06 -22.15
CA ARG A 191 12.14 -8.94 -22.78
C ARG A 191 11.87 -10.26 -22.04
N SER A 192 12.56 -10.55 -20.94
CA SER A 192 12.48 -11.85 -20.27
C SER A 192 12.20 -11.81 -18.77
N TYR A 193 11.58 -10.73 -18.23
CA TYR A 193 11.12 -10.81 -16.86
C TYR A 193 9.95 -11.81 -16.74
N ARG A 194 9.95 -12.59 -15.69
CA ARG A 194 8.83 -13.54 -15.44
C ARG A 194 7.67 -12.78 -14.82
N ALA A 195 6.57 -12.62 -15.58
CA ALA A 195 5.38 -11.92 -15.13
C ALA A 195 4.84 -12.49 -13.80
N GLY A 196 4.54 -11.61 -12.85
CA GLY A 196 4.12 -11.89 -11.50
C GLY A 196 5.28 -12.04 -10.50
N ARG A 197 6.52 -12.24 -10.92
CA ARG A 197 7.65 -12.36 -10.00
C ARG A 197 7.95 -11.06 -9.25
N PRO A 198 8.02 -9.88 -9.89
CA PRO A 198 8.21 -8.61 -9.19
C PRO A 198 7.14 -8.34 -8.14
N PHE A 199 5.86 -8.55 -8.48
CA PHE A 199 4.74 -8.42 -7.53
C PHE A 199 4.91 -9.36 -6.34
N LEU A 200 5.14 -10.65 -6.58
CA LEU A 200 5.25 -11.66 -5.52
C LEU A 200 6.40 -11.36 -4.56
N TRP A 201 7.57 -10.97 -5.06
CA TRP A 201 8.70 -10.56 -4.21
C TRP A 201 8.40 -9.30 -3.41
N ALA A 202 7.83 -8.29 -4.05
CA ALA A 202 7.48 -7.04 -3.39
C ALA A 202 6.51 -7.27 -2.22
N VAL A 203 5.43 -8.04 -2.46
CA VAL A 203 4.43 -8.31 -1.43
C VAL A 203 4.98 -9.24 -0.36
N ALA A 204 5.84 -10.22 -0.69
CA ALA A 204 6.48 -11.09 0.29
C ALA A 204 7.40 -10.30 1.24
N VAL A 205 8.23 -9.39 0.71
CA VAL A 205 9.09 -8.53 1.54
C VAL A 205 8.24 -7.60 2.41
N TYR A 206 7.18 -7.01 1.84
CA TYR A 206 6.28 -6.14 2.60
C TYR A 206 5.57 -6.91 3.71
N ALA A 207 5.00 -8.09 3.43
CA ALA A 207 4.31 -8.92 4.42
C ALA A 207 5.28 -9.40 5.52
N GLY A 208 6.48 -9.84 5.16
CA GLY A 208 7.51 -10.22 6.13
C GLY A 208 7.93 -9.07 7.03
N GLY A 209 8.12 -7.88 6.46
CA GLY A 209 8.43 -6.68 7.22
C GLY A 209 7.28 -6.26 8.15
N ARG A 210 6.03 -6.33 7.68
CA ARG A 210 4.84 -6.06 8.51
C ARG A 210 4.73 -7.02 9.69
N LEU A 211 5.00 -8.31 9.47
CA LEU A 211 5.00 -9.31 10.55
C LEU A 211 5.94 -8.92 11.70
N LEU A 212 7.11 -8.36 11.37
CA LEU A 212 8.09 -7.92 12.37
C LEU A 212 7.70 -6.59 13.01
N VAL A 213 7.27 -5.61 12.21
CA VAL A 213 7.00 -4.25 12.68
C VAL A 213 5.73 -4.19 13.53
N ASP A 214 4.69 -4.96 13.19
CA ASP A 214 3.44 -4.97 13.93
C ASP A 214 3.58 -5.49 15.38
N ALA A 215 4.67 -6.21 15.70
CA ALA A 215 4.99 -6.60 17.08
C ALA A 215 5.22 -5.40 18.02
N TYR A 216 5.61 -4.24 17.45
CA TYR A 216 5.85 -3.00 18.20
C TYR A 216 4.68 -2.04 18.20
N ARG A 217 3.53 -2.40 17.59
CA ARG A 217 2.33 -1.55 17.54
C ARG A 217 1.53 -1.70 18.82
N GLU A 218 1.16 -0.58 19.46
CA GLU A 218 0.45 -0.60 20.75
C GLU A 218 -1.05 -0.94 20.60
N ASN A 219 -1.74 -0.25 19.67
CA ASN A 219 -3.20 -0.34 19.54
C ASN A 219 -3.63 -1.27 18.39
N ALA A 220 -3.04 -2.47 18.31
CA ALA A 220 -3.48 -3.46 17.34
C ALA A 220 -4.62 -4.31 17.89
N ALA A 221 -5.59 -4.65 17.02
CA ALA A 221 -6.62 -5.63 17.37
C ALA A 221 -5.97 -6.99 17.67
N LEU A 222 -6.32 -7.58 18.82
CA LEU A 222 -5.80 -8.87 19.28
C LEU A 222 -6.85 -9.98 19.11
N VAL A 223 -6.40 -11.13 18.61
CA VAL A 223 -7.15 -12.39 18.62
C VAL A 223 -6.27 -13.44 19.30
N SER A 224 -6.75 -14.00 20.42
CA SER A 224 -6.01 -14.99 21.21
C SER A 224 -4.58 -14.54 21.60
N GLY A 225 -4.38 -13.25 21.85
CA GLY A 225 -3.09 -12.67 22.25
C GLY A 225 -2.15 -12.33 21.10
N PHE A 226 -2.53 -12.61 19.84
CA PHE A 226 -1.76 -12.24 18.64
C PHE A 226 -2.41 -11.04 17.94
N HIS A 227 -1.57 -10.18 17.35
CA HIS A 227 -2.07 -9.10 16.52
C HIS A 227 -2.71 -9.65 15.24
N VAL A 228 -3.95 -9.25 14.94
CA VAL A 228 -4.67 -9.69 13.72
C VAL A 228 -3.85 -9.41 12.47
N THR A 229 -3.20 -8.26 12.41
CA THR A 229 -2.34 -7.86 11.28
C THR A 229 -1.14 -8.80 11.10
N GLN A 230 -0.56 -9.32 12.19
CA GLN A 230 0.53 -10.31 12.12
C GLN A 230 0.03 -11.65 11.59
N ILE A 231 -1.14 -12.12 12.03
CA ILE A 231 -1.73 -13.37 11.52
C ILE A 231 -2.00 -13.26 10.02
N VAL A 232 -2.58 -12.14 9.58
CA VAL A 232 -2.83 -11.87 8.16
C VAL A 232 -1.52 -11.79 7.38
N ALA A 233 -0.53 -11.05 7.88
CA ALA A 233 0.77 -10.90 7.23
C ALA A 233 1.49 -12.25 7.08
N LEU A 234 1.43 -13.11 8.11
CA LEU A 234 1.99 -14.46 8.08
C LEU A 234 1.27 -15.33 7.04
N GLY A 235 -0.06 -15.33 7.04
CA GLY A 235 -0.85 -16.07 6.06
C GLY A 235 -0.55 -15.65 4.62
N VAL A 236 -0.49 -14.35 4.36
CA VAL A 236 -0.11 -13.79 3.06
C VAL A 236 1.31 -14.21 2.68
N LEU A 237 2.28 -14.07 3.59
CA LEU A 237 3.68 -14.45 3.34
C LEU A 237 3.80 -15.92 2.97
N LEU A 238 3.18 -16.83 3.74
CA LEU A 238 3.21 -18.27 3.47
C LEU A 238 2.57 -18.61 2.11
N ALA A 239 1.42 -18.01 1.80
CA ALA A 239 0.76 -18.21 0.51
C ALA A 239 1.63 -17.74 -0.67
N LEU A 240 2.31 -16.59 -0.52
CA LEU A 240 3.20 -16.05 -1.55
C LEU A 240 4.46 -16.91 -1.73
N LEU A 241 5.06 -17.38 -0.64
CA LEU A 241 6.22 -18.28 -0.71
C LEU A 241 5.87 -19.61 -1.35
N ALA A 242 4.71 -20.19 -1.02
CA ALA A 242 4.20 -21.39 -1.66
C ALA A 242 3.97 -21.17 -3.17
N LEU A 243 3.39 -20.03 -3.55
CA LEU A 243 3.15 -19.68 -4.96
C LEU A 243 4.46 -19.45 -5.73
N LEU A 244 5.45 -18.81 -5.11
CA LEU A 244 6.79 -18.63 -5.70
C LEU A 244 7.49 -19.99 -5.90
N ALA A 245 7.42 -20.88 -4.91
CA ALA A 245 7.99 -22.23 -4.99
C ALA A 245 7.32 -23.06 -6.09
N TRP A 246 5.99 -23.07 -6.14
CA TRP A 246 5.23 -23.79 -7.18
C TRP A 246 5.58 -23.29 -8.59
N ARG A 247 5.63 -21.97 -8.79
CA ARG A 247 6.02 -21.37 -10.09
C ARG A 247 7.49 -21.57 -10.43
N GLY A 248 8.37 -21.71 -9.44
CA GLY A 248 9.77 -22.05 -9.63
C GLY A 248 9.97 -23.50 -10.09
N GLY A 249 9.28 -24.45 -9.46
CA GLY A 249 9.35 -25.87 -9.78
C GLY A 249 8.77 -26.24 -11.14
N ALA A 250 7.69 -25.59 -11.57
CA ALA A 250 7.07 -25.81 -12.89
C ALA A 250 8.01 -25.50 -14.07
N VAL A 251 9.02 -24.67 -13.87
CA VAL A 251 10.02 -24.29 -14.89
C VAL A 251 11.14 -25.32 -15.01
N GLN A 252 11.50 -26.00 -13.89
CA GLN A 252 12.53 -27.04 -13.91
C GLN A 252 12.00 -28.37 -14.48
N ALA A 253 10.69 -28.61 -14.39
CA ALA A 253 10.08 -29.83 -14.92
C ALA A 253 9.74 -29.76 -16.43
N GLY A 254 9.85 -28.59 -17.05
CA GLY A 254 9.58 -28.36 -18.49
C GLY A 254 10.82 -28.01 -19.32
N ALA A 255 12.01 -28.07 -18.73
CA ALA A 255 13.31 -27.91 -19.37
C ALA A 255 14.02 -29.25 -19.49
#